data_e809583ae99c850e4e78967b8bb1cefe
#
_entry.id   e809583ae99c850e4e78967b8bb1cefe
#
_cell.length_a   1.000
_cell.length_b   1.000
_cell.length_c   1.000
_cell.angle_alpha   90.00
_cell.angle_beta   90.00
_cell.angle_gamma   90.00
#
_symmetry.space_group_name_H-M   'P 1'
#
loop_
_entity.id
_entity.type
_entity.pdbx_description
1 polymer ?
#
loop_
_entity_poly.entity_id
_entity_poly.type
_entity_poly.pdbx_seq_one_letter_code
_entity_poly.pdbx_strand_id
1 'polypeptide(L)'
;DIFPGYAAAGIHYLADGAVGGVSIGDMGVDRDGKPRDTYVQGIEIHAPLTVLAEGCRGHLSKQLIERFKLDTDSDPQVYGVGIKELWQVERVFRDVKSILRT
;
A
#
# COMPACT_ATOMS: atom_id res chain seq x y z
N ASP A 1 18.51 2.23 2.73
CA ASP A 1 18.20 2.94 1.48
C ASP A 1 16.68 3.04 1.33
N ILE A 2 16.20 4.11 0.69
CA ILE A 2 14.78 4.32 0.38
C ILE A 2 14.65 4.39 -1.14
N PHE A 3 13.74 3.61 -1.69
CA PHE A 3 13.48 3.55 -3.13
C PHE A 3 12.06 4.03 -3.44
N PRO A 4 11.82 5.33 -3.57
CA PRO A 4 10.50 5.85 -3.91
C PRO A 4 10.10 5.46 -5.33
N GLY A 5 8.81 5.16 -5.53
CA GLY A 5 8.29 4.76 -6.83
C GLY A 5 8.44 3.27 -7.18
N TYR A 6 9.08 2.49 -6.33
CA TYR A 6 9.18 1.03 -6.49
C TYR A 6 8.05 0.34 -5.73
N ALA A 7 7.06 -0.15 -6.45
CA ALA A 7 5.93 -0.85 -5.85
C ALA A 7 6.20 -2.34 -5.74
N ALA A 8 6.07 -2.89 -4.55
CA ALA A 8 6.10 -4.33 -4.35
C ALA A 8 4.82 -4.95 -4.96
N ALA A 9 5.00 -5.81 -5.94
CA ALA A 9 3.92 -6.45 -6.69
C ALA A 9 3.62 -7.87 -6.20
N GLY A 10 4.58 -8.53 -5.57
CA GLY A 10 4.43 -9.88 -5.08
C GLY A 10 5.39 -10.20 -3.95
N ILE A 11 5.21 -11.38 -3.38
CA ILE A 11 6.08 -11.93 -2.35
C ILE A 11 6.96 -13.00 -2.99
N HIS A 12 8.25 -12.90 -2.75
CA HIS A 12 9.20 -13.94 -3.11
C HIS A 12 9.26 -14.98 -2.01
N TYR A 13 9.06 -16.25 -2.38
CA TYR A 13 9.13 -17.39 -1.47
C TYR A 13 10.36 -18.23 -1.75
N LEU A 14 11.03 -18.68 -0.71
CA LEU A 14 12.12 -19.65 -0.80
C LEU A 14 11.56 -21.05 -1.12
N ALA A 15 12.48 -21.99 -1.44
CA ALA A 15 12.12 -23.37 -1.77
C ALA A 15 11.38 -24.10 -0.62
N ASP A 16 11.64 -23.73 0.63
CA ASP A 16 10.97 -24.25 1.83
C ASP A 16 9.62 -23.58 2.12
N GLY A 17 9.20 -22.61 1.29
CA GLY A 17 7.96 -21.86 1.43
C GLY A 17 8.06 -20.63 2.36
N ALA A 18 9.21 -20.37 2.96
CA ALA A 18 9.43 -19.16 3.74
C ALA A 18 9.46 -17.90 2.88
N VAL A 19 9.14 -16.75 3.47
CA VAL A 19 9.27 -15.46 2.80
C VAL A 19 10.74 -15.10 2.65
N GLY A 20 11.18 -14.93 1.42
CA GLY A 20 12.56 -14.57 1.07
C GLY A 20 12.75 -13.14 0.63
N GLY A 21 11.65 -12.38 0.49
CA GLY A 21 11.69 -11.00 0.03
C GLY A 21 10.44 -10.61 -0.75
N VAL A 22 10.57 -9.62 -1.63
CA VAL A 22 9.48 -9.12 -2.47
C VAL A 22 9.91 -9.02 -3.93
N SER A 23 8.95 -9.14 -4.84
CA SER A 23 9.13 -8.81 -6.25
C SER A 23 8.56 -7.43 -6.54
N ILE A 24 9.31 -6.66 -7.31
CA ILE A 24 8.91 -5.36 -7.84
C ILE A 24 8.41 -5.60 -9.26
N GLY A 25 7.23 -5.09 -9.58
CA GLY A 25 6.68 -5.17 -10.94
C GLY A 25 7.44 -4.31 -11.94
N ASP A 26 7.21 -4.58 -13.22
CA ASP A 26 7.72 -3.74 -14.29
C ASP A 26 7.19 -2.32 -14.17
N MET A 27 8.04 -1.33 -14.41
CA MET A 27 7.68 0.09 -14.41
C MET A 27 7.71 0.65 -15.83
N GLY A 28 6.98 1.76 -16.05
CA GLY A 28 6.94 2.41 -17.34
C GLY A 28 6.20 1.59 -18.40
N VAL A 29 5.17 0.87 -18.01
CA VAL A 29 4.22 0.21 -18.91
C VAL A 29 2.93 1.02 -19.02
N ASP A 30 2.26 0.95 -20.17
CA ASP A 30 0.95 1.55 -20.36
C ASP A 30 -0.18 0.65 -19.83
N ARG A 31 -1.44 1.06 -20.03
CA ARG A 31 -2.61 0.29 -19.60
C ARG A 31 -2.73 -1.07 -20.30
N ASP A 32 -2.17 -1.18 -21.48
CA ASP A 32 -2.21 -2.42 -22.29
C ASP A 32 -0.98 -3.32 -22.03
N GLY A 33 -0.13 -2.93 -21.06
CA GLY A 33 1.08 -3.67 -20.70
C GLY A 33 2.24 -3.47 -21.67
N LYS A 34 2.17 -2.49 -22.57
CA LYS A 34 3.25 -2.20 -23.52
C LYS A 34 4.31 -1.30 -22.86
N PRO A 35 5.61 -1.59 -23.07
CA PRO A 35 6.68 -0.78 -22.52
C PRO A 35 6.69 0.62 -23.17
N ARG A 36 6.89 1.66 -22.34
CA ARG A 36 7.13 3.04 -22.75
C ARG A 36 8.64 3.32 -22.77
N ASP A 37 9.02 4.53 -23.18
CA ASP A 37 10.43 4.99 -23.15
C ASP A 37 11.03 4.95 -21.74
N THR A 38 10.18 5.01 -20.69
CA THR A 38 10.56 4.95 -19.29
C THR A 38 10.50 3.53 -18.70
N TYR A 39 10.43 2.51 -19.55
CA TYR A 39 10.33 1.12 -19.12
C TYR A 39 11.54 0.69 -18.30
N VAL A 40 11.28 0.10 -17.14
CA VAL A 40 12.27 -0.56 -16.28
C VAL A 40 11.74 -1.92 -15.89
N GLN A 41 12.51 -2.95 -16.15
CA GLN A 41 12.15 -4.32 -15.77
C GLN A 41 12.06 -4.47 -14.26
N GLY A 42 11.07 -5.22 -13.80
CA GLY A 42 10.93 -5.61 -12.40
C GLY A 42 12.11 -6.42 -11.88
N ILE A 43 12.34 -6.32 -10.58
CA ILE A 43 13.43 -7.01 -9.88
C ILE A 43 12.90 -7.75 -8.66
N GLU A 44 13.65 -8.73 -8.18
CA GLU A 44 13.43 -9.35 -6.88
C GLU A 44 14.39 -8.76 -5.85
N ILE A 45 13.86 -8.40 -4.70
CA ILE A 45 14.63 -7.96 -3.54
C ILE A 45 14.59 -9.05 -2.50
N HIS A 46 15.74 -9.63 -2.23
CA HIS A 46 15.89 -10.69 -1.25
C HIS A 46 16.30 -10.11 0.10
N ALA A 47 15.66 -10.56 1.16
CA ALA A 47 15.93 -10.12 2.52
C ALA A 47 15.63 -11.22 3.52
N PRO A 48 16.44 -11.37 4.59
CA PRO A 48 16.17 -12.35 5.64
C PRO A 48 14.94 -11.98 6.50
N LEU A 49 14.53 -10.72 6.49
CA LEU A 49 13.33 -10.22 7.16
C LEU A 49 12.58 -9.25 6.22
N THR A 50 11.29 -9.46 6.09
CA THR A 50 10.40 -8.57 5.32
C THR A 50 9.34 -8.00 6.25
N VAL A 51 9.22 -6.66 6.27
CA VAL A 51 8.20 -5.95 7.04
C VAL A 51 7.17 -5.38 6.09
N LEU A 52 5.89 -5.70 6.30
CA LEU A 52 4.77 -5.15 5.54
C LEU A 52 4.11 -4.03 6.34
N ALA A 53 4.14 -2.83 5.81
CA ALA A 53 3.56 -1.63 6.41
C ALA A 53 2.51 -0.99 5.48
N GLU A 54 1.60 -1.83 4.99
CA GLU A 54 0.62 -1.49 3.95
C GLU A 54 -0.73 -0.99 4.49
N GLY A 55 -0.84 -0.84 5.81
CA GLY A 55 -2.10 -0.47 6.46
C GLY A 55 -3.07 -1.65 6.62
N CYS A 56 -4.32 -1.34 6.97
CA CYS A 56 -5.31 -2.33 7.39
C CYS A 56 -5.81 -3.27 6.28
N ARG A 57 -5.59 -2.93 5.02
CA ARG A 57 -5.98 -3.73 3.84
C ARG A 57 -4.85 -3.88 2.84
N GLY A 58 -3.66 -4.17 3.33
CA GLY A 58 -2.50 -4.35 2.50
C GLY A 58 -2.66 -5.47 1.47
N HIS A 59 -2.21 -5.22 0.25
CA HIS A 59 -2.31 -6.16 -0.85
C HIS A 59 -1.50 -7.43 -0.60
N LEU A 60 -0.24 -7.29 -0.23
CA LEU A 60 0.66 -8.42 0.06
C LEU A 60 0.36 -9.04 1.42
N SER A 61 -0.03 -8.22 2.40
CA SER A 61 -0.43 -8.70 3.72
C SER A 61 -1.58 -9.69 3.65
N LYS A 62 -2.58 -9.45 2.79
CA LYS A 62 -3.70 -10.39 2.57
C LYS A 62 -3.22 -11.73 2.04
N GLN A 63 -2.29 -11.73 1.09
CA GLN A 63 -1.74 -12.97 0.52
C GLN A 63 -1.03 -13.80 1.59
N LEU A 64 -0.27 -13.15 2.48
CA LEU A 64 0.40 -13.84 3.58
C LEU A 64 -0.57 -14.38 4.62
N ILE A 65 -1.57 -13.60 5.01
CA ILE A 65 -2.61 -14.03 5.95
C ILE A 65 -3.30 -15.29 5.42
N GLU A 66 -3.71 -15.26 4.16
CA GLU A 66 -4.37 -16.40 3.51
C GLU A 66 -3.45 -17.62 3.41
N ARG A 67 -2.22 -17.42 2.95
CA ARG A 67 -1.25 -18.51 2.74
C ARG A 67 -0.87 -19.20 4.03
N PHE A 68 -0.59 -18.45 5.09
CA PHE A 68 -0.14 -18.97 6.38
C PHE A 68 -1.25 -19.08 7.43
N LYS A 69 -2.50 -18.75 7.04
CA LYS A 69 -3.68 -18.78 7.92
C LYS A 69 -3.46 -18.03 9.23
N LEU A 70 -2.91 -16.81 9.10
CA LEU A 70 -2.48 -16.01 10.25
C LEU A 70 -3.65 -15.44 11.06
N ASP A 71 -4.87 -15.48 10.53
CA ASP A 71 -6.10 -14.97 11.14
C ASP A 71 -6.97 -16.06 11.76
N THR A 72 -6.52 -17.31 11.81
CA THR A 72 -7.31 -18.48 12.22
C THR A 72 -7.92 -18.32 13.63
N ASP A 73 -7.18 -17.70 14.56
CA ASP A 73 -7.60 -17.50 15.95
C ASP A 73 -7.85 -16.00 16.27
N SER A 74 -8.06 -15.20 15.25
CA SER A 74 -8.27 -13.76 15.39
C SER A 74 -9.76 -13.39 15.42
N ASP A 75 -10.10 -12.37 16.20
CA ASP A 75 -11.43 -11.75 16.12
C ASP A 75 -11.63 -11.06 14.76
N PRO A 76 -12.88 -10.92 14.30
CA PRO A 76 -13.18 -10.18 13.08
C PRO A 76 -12.65 -8.75 13.15
N GLN A 77 -11.97 -8.34 12.09
CA GLN A 77 -11.38 -7.00 12.03
C GLN A 77 -12.46 -5.93 11.91
N VAL A 78 -12.39 -4.92 12.77
CA VAL A 78 -13.26 -3.74 12.74
C VAL A 78 -12.52 -2.57 12.11
N TYR A 79 -13.17 -1.89 11.18
CA TYR A 79 -12.59 -0.76 10.46
C TYR A 79 -13.26 0.55 10.85
N GLY A 80 -12.47 1.56 11.19
CA GLY A 80 -12.90 2.94 11.26
C GLY A 80 -12.79 3.61 9.88
N VAL A 81 -13.80 4.39 9.51
CA VAL A 81 -13.77 5.22 8.30
C VAL A 81 -13.68 6.69 8.71
N GLY A 82 -12.68 7.38 8.20
CA GLY A 82 -12.51 8.82 8.38
C GLY A 82 -12.44 9.53 7.04
N ILE A 83 -13.13 10.66 6.92
CA ILE A 83 -13.07 11.54 5.75
C ILE A 83 -12.44 12.85 6.19
N LYS A 84 -11.41 13.29 5.47
CA LYS A 84 -10.75 14.57 5.69
C LYS A 84 -10.68 15.34 4.38
N GLU A 85 -11.21 16.57 4.41
CA GLU A 85 -11.17 17.47 3.26
C GLU A 85 -10.47 18.77 3.61
N LEU A 86 -9.73 19.30 2.66
CA LEU A 86 -9.12 20.62 2.75
C LEU A 86 -9.76 21.52 1.70
N TRP A 87 -10.45 22.56 2.17
CA TRP A 87 -11.12 23.52 1.31
C TRP A 87 -10.31 24.81 1.23
N GLN A 88 -10.00 25.25 0.02
CA GLN A 88 -9.49 26.59 -0.24
C GLN A 88 -10.65 27.50 -0.58
N VAL A 89 -10.84 28.57 0.22
CA VAL A 89 -11.88 29.57 0.00
C VAL A 89 -11.26 30.90 -0.42
N GLU A 90 -11.88 31.59 -1.37
CA GLU A 90 -11.40 32.88 -1.85
C GLU A 90 -11.57 34.01 -0.82
N ARG A 91 -12.51 33.83 0.11
CA ARG A 91 -12.77 34.82 1.20
C ARG A 91 -12.62 34.13 2.55
N VAL A 92 -11.75 34.67 3.37
CA VAL A 92 -11.68 34.31 4.78
C VAL A 92 -12.87 34.94 5.49
N PHE A 93 -13.77 34.15 6.04
CA PHE A 93 -14.83 34.65 6.91
C PHE A 93 -14.20 35.29 8.15
N ARG A 94 -14.36 36.62 8.29
CA ARG A 94 -13.80 37.37 9.44
C ARG A 94 -14.49 37.06 10.76
N ASP A 95 -15.61 36.35 10.73
CA ASP A 95 -16.41 36.11 11.93
C ASP A 95 -16.86 34.65 12.05
N VAL A 96 -15.97 33.80 12.55
CA VAL A 96 -16.27 32.39 12.84
C VAL A 96 -17.35 32.25 13.92
N LYS A 97 -17.57 33.29 14.74
CA LYS A 97 -18.60 33.29 15.79
C LYS A 97 -20.04 33.30 15.23
N SER A 98 -20.24 33.76 14.02
CA SER A 98 -21.58 33.79 13.42
C SER A 98 -22.07 32.41 12.93
N ILE A 99 -21.15 31.46 12.72
CA ILE A 99 -21.47 30.11 12.23
C ILE A 99 -21.82 29.16 13.37
N LEU A 100 -21.39 29.46 14.58
CA LEU A 100 -21.64 28.63 15.77
C LEU A 100 -22.87 29.03 16.58
N ARG A 101 -23.68 29.97 16.09
CA ARG A 101 -24.95 30.37 16.67
C ARG A 101 -26.12 29.72 15.90
N THR A 102 -26.31 28.48 16.14
CA THR A 102 -27.60 27.81 15.97
C THR A 102 -27.91 27.03 17.21
#